data_3deede0958964f39fbd2a294770f8a2f
#
_entry.id   3deede0958964f39fbd2a294770f8a2f
#
_cell.length_a   1.000
_cell.length_b   1.000
_cell.length_c   1.000
_cell.angle_alpha   90.00
_cell.angle_beta   90.00
_cell.angle_gamma   90.00
#
_symmetry.space_group_name_H-M   'P 1'
#
loop_
_entity.id
_entity.type
_entity.pdbx_description
1 polymer ?
#
loop_
_entity_poly.entity_id
_entity_poly.type
_entity_poly.pdbx_seq_one_letter_code
_entity_poly.pdbx_strand_id
1 'polypeptide(L)'
;EFAEKWIYGLEEIKQRAAEYPVEKVSEITTVAVEDIKRVAHIIGTERPVGWAWGLAFDQNKNGVQLSQAFIVLAALAGSIDRPGGVTLGPPSALLGKWRMEQRGAMSDEVWALRIGAEAWPGLSTGMATTQPDETLNTMETDQPYALKMGWFNSSNFLTPTCSAQPKRWHKALQKLEFVVVQDLTMTPTAMAVGDYFLPMATWAEHDGIVLTHYGRNTVFI
;
A
#
# COMPACT_ATOMS: atom_id res chain seq x y z
N GLU A 1 14.89 3.66 30.86
CA GLU A 1 15.50 5.02 30.70
C GLU A 1 15.04 5.72 29.43
N PHE A 2 15.30 5.14 28.22
CA PHE A 2 14.86 5.80 26.95
C PHE A 2 13.34 5.89 26.86
N ALA A 3 12.63 4.80 27.08
CA ALA A 3 11.17 4.75 26.99
C ALA A 3 10.49 5.68 28.01
N GLU A 4 10.98 5.71 29.24
CA GLU A 4 10.46 6.59 30.30
C GLU A 4 10.63 8.08 29.98
N LYS A 5 11.69 8.43 29.27
CA LYS A 5 12.03 9.81 28.94
C LYS A 5 11.33 10.32 27.67
N TRP A 6 11.17 9.46 26.66
CA TRP A 6 10.81 9.88 25.30
C TRP A 6 9.48 9.32 24.80
N ILE A 7 8.85 8.37 25.52
CA ILE A 7 7.59 7.77 25.10
C ILE A 7 6.47 8.26 26.01
N TYR A 8 5.56 9.00 25.43
CA TYR A 8 4.30 9.37 26.07
C TYR A 8 3.31 8.19 26.03
N GLY A 9 2.58 7.96 27.14
CA GLY A 9 1.61 6.86 27.22
C GLY A 9 2.21 5.47 27.44
N LEU A 10 3.42 5.39 28.02
CA LEU A 10 4.09 4.09 28.27
C LEU A 10 3.29 3.16 29.17
N GLU A 11 2.63 3.69 30.20
CA GLU A 11 1.85 2.88 31.15
C GLU A 11 0.57 2.34 30.49
N GLU A 12 -0.07 3.12 29.64
CA GLU A 12 -1.22 2.70 28.84
C GLU A 12 -0.83 1.60 27.84
N ILE A 13 0.35 1.69 27.22
CA ILE A 13 0.88 0.64 26.36
C ILE A 13 1.11 -0.66 27.17
N LYS A 14 1.67 -0.57 28.38
CA LYS A 14 1.87 -1.74 29.25
C LYS A 14 0.54 -2.37 29.65
N GLN A 15 -0.45 -1.57 30.04
CA GLN A 15 -1.79 -2.04 30.36
C GLN A 15 -2.42 -2.76 29.18
N ARG A 16 -2.34 -2.17 27.98
CA ARG A 16 -2.86 -2.79 26.77
C ARG A 16 -2.13 -4.10 26.42
N ALA A 17 -0.81 -4.14 26.58
CA ALA A 17 -0.02 -5.34 26.33
C ALA A 17 -0.35 -6.47 27.32
N ALA A 18 -0.67 -6.14 28.57
CA ALA A 18 -1.06 -7.12 29.59
C ALA A 18 -2.36 -7.88 29.24
N GLU A 19 -3.24 -7.31 28.39
CA GLU A 19 -4.44 -8.00 27.89
C GLU A 19 -4.10 -9.14 26.90
N TYR A 20 -2.85 -9.18 26.43
CA TYR A 20 -2.34 -10.15 25.45
C TYR A 20 -1.14 -10.92 26.00
N PRO A 21 -1.32 -11.78 27.03
CA PRO A 21 -0.26 -12.66 27.47
C PRO A 21 0.23 -13.53 26.32
N VAL A 22 1.49 -13.93 26.38
CA VAL A 22 2.15 -14.61 25.25
C VAL A 22 1.45 -15.91 24.82
N GLU A 23 0.83 -16.61 25.74
CA GLU A 23 0.04 -17.82 25.49
C GLU A 23 -1.19 -17.51 24.62
N LYS A 24 -1.90 -16.43 24.93
CA LYS A 24 -3.03 -15.95 24.15
C LYS A 24 -2.59 -15.48 22.75
N VAL A 25 -1.44 -14.81 22.66
CA VAL A 25 -0.87 -14.41 21.35
C VAL A 25 -0.51 -15.63 20.52
N SER A 26 0.11 -16.65 21.13
CA SER A 26 0.43 -17.91 20.49
C SER A 26 -0.82 -18.60 19.94
N GLU A 27 -1.90 -18.66 20.71
CA GLU A 27 -3.17 -19.24 20.30
C GLU A 27 -3.77 -18.50 19.09
N ILE A 28 -3.77 -17.15 19.09
CA ILE A 28 -4.31 -16.32 18.01
C ILE A 28 -3.47 -16.41 16.75
N THR A 29 -2.15 -16.41 16.89
CA THR A 29 -1.21 -16.29 15.75
C THR A 29 -0.71 -17.63 15.24
N THR A 30 -0.90 -18.72 16.01
CA THR A 30 -0.31 -20.04 15.78
C THR A 30 1.23 -20.06 15.83
N VAL A 31 1.86 -19.01 16.33
CA VAL A 31 3.31 -18.92 16.53
C VAL A 31 3.65 -19.49 17.91
N ALA A 32 4.68 -20.32 18.00
CA ALA A 32 5.10 -20.90 19.28
C ALA A 32 5.53 -19.82 20.29
N VAL A 33 5.18 -20.03 21.57
CA VAL A 33 5.51 -19.10 22.67
C VAL A 33 7.01 -18.80 22.73
N GLU A 34 7.84 -19.83 22.54
CA GLU A 34 9.30 -19.73 22.57
C GLU A 34 9.82 -18.83 21.44
N ASP A 35 9.21 -18.90 20.24
CA ASP A 35 9.59 -18.06 19.11
C ASP A 35 9.20 -16.60 19.34
N ILE A 36 8.01 -16.35 19.90
CA ILE A 36 7.58 -14.98 20.26
C ILE A 36 8.57 -14.38 21.27
N LYS A 37 8.91 -15.12 22.32
CA LYS A 37 9.86 -14.68 23.35
C LYS A 37 11.26 -14.46 22.77
N ARG A 38 11.71 -15.36 21.90
CA ARG A 38 13.02 -15.27 21.24
C ARG A 38 13.12 -14.01 20.37
N VAL A 39 12.10 -13.74 19.54
CA VAL A 39 12.07 -12.53 18.69
C VAL A 39 12.01 -11.27 19.55
N ALA A 40 11.18 -11.24 20.59
CA ALA A 40 11.10 -10.11 21.51
C ALA A 40 12.46 -9.84 22.20
N HIS A 41 13.18 -10.88 22.58
CA HIS A 41 14.52 -10.76 23.18
C HIS A 41 15.52 -10.18 22.15
N ILE A 42 15.54 -10.68 20.92
CA ILE A 42 16.41 -10.16 19.85
C ILE A 42 16.13 -8.66 19.62
N ILE A 43 14.84 -8.27 19.48
CA ILE A 43 14.46 -6.85 19.31
C ILE A 43 14.92 -5.99 20.50
N GLY A 44 14.89 -6.55 21.70
CA GLY A 44 15.30 -5.85 22.92
C GLY A 44 16.82 -5.71 23.11
N THR A 45 17.62 -6.61 22.57
CA THR A 45 19.06 -6.72 22.82
C THR A 45 19.92 -6.33 21.61
N GLU A 46 19.52 -6.71 20.40
CA GLU A 46 20.29 -6.45 19.17
C GLU A 46 19.87 -5.10 18.56
N ARG A 47 20.55 -4.03 18.95
CA ARG A 47 20.19 -2.66 18.58
C ARG A 47 21.22 -1.97 17.74
N PRO A 48 20.84 -1.15 16.75
CA PRO A 48 19.47 -0.90 16.28
C PRO A 48 18.93 -2.06 15.45
N VAL A 49 17.61 -2.24 15.43
CA VAL A 49 16.93 -3.20 14.57
C VAL A 49 16.49 -2.47 13.29
N GLY A 50 16.83 -3.04 12.15
CA GLY A 50 16.28 -2.62 10.86
C GLY A 50 14.87 -3.16 10.69
N TRP A 51 13.96 -2.30 10.23
CA TRP A 51 12.55 -2.62 10.07
C TRP A 51 12.15 -2.45 8.61
N ALA A 52 11.48 -3.44 8.08
CA ALA A 52 10.85 -3.35 6.78
C ALA A 52 9.39 -3.76 6.90
N TRP A 53 8.52 -3.03 6.24
CA TRP A 53 7.13 -3.41 6.16
C TRP A 53 6.74 -3.71 4.71
N GLY A 54 5.66 -4.44 4.51
CA GLY A 54 5.09 -4.70 3.20
C GLY A 54 3.59 -4.37 3.18
N LEU A 55 2.96 -4.60 2.05
CA LEU A 55 1.56 -4.27 1.80
C LEU A 55 0.55 -4.93 2.76
N ALA A 56 0.95 -5.98 3.48
CA ALA A 56 0.11 -6.59 4.52
C ALA A 56 -0.27 -5.60 5.63
N PHE A 57 0.54 -4.57 5.87
CA PHE A 57 0.23 -3.49 6.81
C PHE A 57 -0.87 -2.56 6.29
N ASP A 58 -0.92 -2.33 4.97
CA ASP A 58 -1.84 -1.38 4.35
C ASP A 58 -3.15 -2.04 3.90
N GLN A 59 -3.07 -3.29 3.45
CA GLN A 59 -4.16 -3.99 2.77
C GLN A 59 -5.01 -4.85 3.72
N ASN A 60 -5.28 -4.36 4.91
CA ASN A 60 -6.21 -4.97 5.84
C ASN A 60 -7.01 -3.92 6.62
N LYS A 61 -8.16 -4.31 7.15
CA LYS A 61 -9.06 -3.40 7.88
C LYS A 61 -8.44 -2.79 9.15
N ASN A 62 -7.42 -3.40 9.71
CA ASN A 62 -6.71 -2.94 10.90
C ASN A 62 -5.34 -2.34 10.57
N GLY A 63 -5.09 -1.97 9.31
CA GLY A 63 -3.78 -1.52 8.82
C GLY A 63 -3.24 -0.31 9.60
N VAL A 64 -4.09 0.66 9.93
CA VAL A 64 -3.67 1.84 10.72
C VAL A 64 -3.18 1.43 12.11
N GLN A 65 -3.95 0.61 12.83
CA GLN A 65 -3.61 0.15 14.18
C GLN A 65 -2.35 -0.73 14.16
N LEU A 66 -2.22 -1.58 13.14
CA LEU A 66 -1.04 -2.42 12.96
C LEU A 66 0.21 -1.57 12.72
N SER A 67 0.13 -0.58 11.84
CA SER A 67 1.23 0.35 11.54
C SER A 67 1.62 1.17 12.78
N GLN A 68 0.66 1.63 13.55
CA GLN A 68 0.91 2.33 14.83
C GLN A 68 1.62 1.42 15.82
N ALA A 69 1.16 0.18 16.02
CA ALA A 69 1.80 -0.78 16.92
C ALA A 69 3.24 -1.09 16.49
N PHE A 70 3.48 -1.21 15.18
CA PHE A 70 4.81 -1.45 14.63
C PHE A 70 5.76 -0.27 14.90
N ILE A 71 5.31 0.98 14.69
CA ILE A 71 6.12 2.18 14.96
C ILE A 71 6.40 2.32 16.46
N VAL A 72 5.40 2.02 17.33
CA VAL A 72 5.58 2.00 18.78
C VAL A 72 6.63 0.98 19.17
N LEU A 73 6.60 -0.23 18.61
CA LEU A 73 7.62 -1.25 18.86
C LEU A 73 9.02 -0.80 18.45
N ALA A 74 9.15 -0.16 17.28
CA ALA A 74 10.42 0.39 16.82
C ALA A 74 10.94 1.52 17.74
N ALA A 75 10.03 2.34 18.28
CA ALA A 75 10.36 3.37 19.26
C ALA A 75 10.83 2.77 20.60
N LEU A 76 10.12 1.79 21.12
CA LEU A 76 10.49 1.06 22.35
C LEU A 76 11.86 0.38 22.20
N ALA A 77 12.15 -0.17 21.04
CA ALA A 77 13.46 -0.74 20.70
C ALA A 77 14.58 0.31 20.54
N GLY A 78 14.25 1.61 20.55
CA GLY A 78 15.23 2.68 20.35
C GLY A 78 15.83 2.67 18.93
N SER A 79 15.06 2.20 17.95
CA SER A 79 15.53 2.01 16.55
C SER A 79 15.13 3.14 15.61
N ILE A 80 14.45 4.20 16.11
CA ILE A 80 14.01 5.32 15.28
C ILE A 80 15.15 6.32 15.08
N ASP A 81 15.29 6.78 13.84
CA ASP A 81 16.25 7.78 13.35
C ASP A 81 17.71 7.50 13.72
N ARG A 82 18.10 6.24 13.62
CA ARG A 82 19.44 5.73 13.83
C ARG A 82 19.96 4.99 12.59
N PRO A 83 21.26 5.07 12.27
CA PRO A 83 21.85 4.23 11.23
C PRO A 83 21.58 2.75 11.51
N GLY A 84 21.02 2.03 10.52
CA GLY A 84 20.59 0.64 10.66
C GLY A 84 19.18 0.43 11.26
N GLY A 85 18.52 1.49 11.70
CA GLY A 85 17.13 1.47 12.19
C GLY A 85 16.14 2.06 11.19
N VAL A 86 15.02 2.58 11.70
CA VAL A 86 14.00 3.29 10.92
C VAL A 86 14.41 4.75 10.77
N THR A 87 14.55 5.22 9.53
CA THR A 87 14.85 6.63 9.26
C THR A 87 13.58 7.48 9.22
N LEU A 88 13.60 8.63 9.91
CA LEU A 88 12.58 9.66 9.80
C LEU A 88 13.07 10.72 8.80
N GLY A 89 12.24 11.05 7.85
CA GLY A 89 12.53 12.16 6.94
C GLY A 89 11.58 12.19 5.76
N PRO A 90 11.39 13.37 5.17
CA PRO A 90 10.60 13.47 3.97
C PRO A 90 11.29 12.70 2.82
N PRO A 91 10.54 12.13 1.89
CA PRO A 91 11.11 11.63 0.66
C PRO A 91 11.81 12.76 -0.09
N SER A 92 12.83 12.43 -0.89
CA SER A 92 13.50 13.41 -1.72
C SER A 92 12.52 14.06 -2.69
N ALA A 93 12.41 15.38 -2.63
CA ALA A 93 11.47 16.16 -3.46
C ALA A 93 12.16 16.83 -4.66
N LEU A 94 13.32 16.36 -5.08
CA LEU A 94 14.18 17.02 -6.08
C LEU A 94 13.55 17.16 -7.48
N LEU A 95 12.61 16.30 -7.86
CA LEU A 95 11.99 16.31 -9.19
C LEU A 95 10.50 16.69 -9.17
N GLY A 96 10.05 17.39 -8.15
CA GLY A 96 8.68 17.87 -8.08
C GLY A 96 7.69 16.83 -7.53
N LYS A 97 6.41 17.06 -7.78
CA LYS A 97 5.34 16.19 -7.30
C LYS A 97 5.33 14.88 -8.10
N TRP A 98 5.49 13.76 -7.42
CA TRP A 98 5.42 12.42 -8.02
C TRP A 98 3.98 11.95 -8.30
N ARG A 99 2.96 12.70 -7.87
CA ARG A 99 1.55 12.43 -8.12
C ARG A 99 1.00 13.39 -9.16
N MET A 100 0.33 12.86 -10.16
CA MET A 100 -0.50 13.65 -11.06
C MET A 100 -1.85 13.93 -10.39
N GLU A 101 -1.86 14.94 -9.53
CA GLU A 101 -3.09 15.40 -8.88
C GLU A 101 -3.85 16.33 -9.82
N GLN A 102 -4.95 15.85 -10.37
CA GLN A 102 -5.82 16.66 -11.21
C GLN A 102 -6.91 17.41 -10.43
N ARG A 103 -6.92 17.29 -9.09
CA ARG A 103 -7.94 17.92 -8.25
C ARG A 103 -8.05 19.43 -8.49
N GLY A 104 -6.94 20.12 -8.65
CA GLY A 104 -6.92 21.57 -8.92
C GLY A 104 -7.43 21.99 -10.29
N ALA A 105 -7.57 21.05 -11.22
CA ALA A 105 -8.11 21.28 -12.56
C ALA A 105 -9.60 20.92 -12.69
N MET A 106 -10.21 20.39 -11.61
CA MET A 106 -11.61 19.94 -11.59
C MET A 106 -12.47 20.86 -10.73
N SER A 107 -13.71 21.12 -11.13
CA SER A 107 -14.70 21.76 -10.26
C SER A 107 -15.12 20.81 -9.12
N ASP A 108 -15.70 21.35 -8.06
CA ASP A 108 -16.17 20.55 -6.93
C ASP A 108 -17.28 19.57 -7.35
N GLU A 109 -18.14 19.97 -8.29
CA GLU A 109 -19.20 19.13 -8.85
C GLU A 109 -18.61 17.91 -9.60
N VAL A 110 -17.61 18.14 -10.44
CA VAL A 110 -16.92 17.06 -11.17
C VAL A 110 -16.18 16.14 -10.21
N TRP A 111 -15.53 16.71 -9.20
CA TRP A 111 -14.85 15.93 -8.18
C TRP A 111 -15.81 15.06 -7.34
N ALA A 112 -17.00 15.55 -7.06
CA ALA A 112 -18.04 14.81 -6.33
C ALA A 112 -18.58 13.62 -7.12
N LEU A 113 -18.52 13.66 -8.45
CA LEU A 113 -18.95 12.53 -9.32
C LEU A 113 -17.95 11.36 -9.34
N ARG A 114 -16.82 11.46 -8.65
CA ARG A 114 -15.84 10.37 -8.59
C ARG A 114 -16.46 9.08 -8.04
N ILE A 115 -16.14 7.95 -8.67
CA ILE A 115 -16.61 6.63 -8.21
C ILE A 115 -16.23 6.40 -6.75
N GLY A 116 -17.21 6.07 -5.92
CA GLY A 116 -17.04 5.83 -4.49
C GLY A 116 -16.74 7.09 -3.65
N ALA A 117 -16.96 8.30 -4.18
CA ALA A 117 -16.63 9.55 -3.48
C ALA A 117 -17.31 9.68 -2.11
N GLU A 118 -18.57 9.32 -2.01
CA GLU A 118 -19.37 9.38 -0.78
C GLU A 118 -19.01 8.24 0.18
N ALA A 119 -18.93 7.02 -0.33
CA ALA A 119 -18.66 5.84 0.48
C ALA A 119 -17.22 5.77 1.01
N TRP A 120 -16.26 6.32 0.26
CA TRP A 120 -14.82 6.21 0.54
C TRP A 120 -14.09 7.56 0.48
N PRO A 121 -14.47 8.53 1.32
CA PRO A 121 -13.90 9.88 1.27
C PRO A 121 -12.39 9.91 1.52
N GLY A 122 -11.86 8.99 2.33
CA GLY A 122 -10.42 8.90 2.65
C GLY A 122 -9.54 8.57 1.45
N LEU A 123 -10.03 7.83 0.46
CA LEU A 123 -9.25 7.49 -0.74
C LEU A 123 -9.00 8.72 -1.62
N SER A 124 -9.83 9.75 -1.52
CA SER A 124 -9.68 10.99 -2.29
C SER A 124 -8.58 11.90 -1.78
N THR A 125 -8.31 11.85 -0.47
CA THR A 125 -7.36 12.79 0.17
C THR A 125 -5.93 12.27 0.15
N GLY A 126 -5.75 10.95 0.20
CA GLY A 126 -4.43 10.33 0.32
C GLY A 126 -3.83 9.84 -0.99
N MET A 127 -4.59 9.15 -1.82
CA MET A 127 -4.04 8.42 -2.96
C MET A 127 -4.71 8.74 -4.30
N ALA A 128 -5.75 9.56 -4.33
CA ALA A 128 -6.53 9.91 -5.55
C ALA A 128 -6.97 8.65 -6.35
N THR A 129 -7.34 7.58 -5.64
CA THR A 129 -7.73 6.30 -6.21
C THR A 129 -9.21 6.00 -5.93
N THR A 130 -9.77 5.07 -6.67
CA THR A 130 -11.11 4.52 -6.39
C THR A 130 -10.98 3.17 -5.68
N GLN A 131 -12.01 2.82 -4.93
CA GLN A 131 -12.10 1.50 -4.32
C GLN A 131 -12.46 0.47 -5.40
N PRO A 132 -11.75 -0.67 -5.50
CA PRO A 132 -11.94 -1.63 -6.58
C PRO A 132 -13.36 -2.19 -6.71
N ASP A 133 -14.02 -2.50 -5.60
CA ASP A 133 -15.39 -3.05 -5.66
C ASP A 133 -16.40 -2.02 -6.18
N GLU A 134 -16.22 -0.73 -5.86
CA GLU A 134 -17.04 0.35 -6.42
C GLU A 134 -16.80 0.51 -7.92
N THR A 135 -15.57 0.35 -8.37
CA THR A 135 -15.24 0.35 -9.80
C THR A 135 -15.93 -0.82 -10.51
N LEU A 136 -15.86 -2.01 -9.91
CA LEU A 136 -16.54 -3.19 -10.46
C LEU A 136 -18.06 -3.01 -10.52
N ASN A 137 -18.68 -2.52 -9.44
CA ASN A 137 -20.10 -2.23 -9.39
C ASN A 137 -20.50 -1.20 -10.46
N THR A 138 -19.70 -0.15 -10.64
CA THR A 138 -19.90 0.86 -11.70
C THR A 138 -19.86 0.23 -13.10
N MET A 139 -18.91 -0.65 -13.38
CA MET A 139 -18.82 -1.36 -14.67
C MET A 139 -19.99 -2.31 -14.90
N GLU A 140 -20.55 -2.89 -13.85
CA GLU A 140 -21.70 -3.79 -13.95
C GLU A 140 -23.02 -3.04 -14.15
N THR A 141 -23.18 -1.89 -13.50
CA THR A 141 -24.45 -1.14 -13.42
C THR A 141 -24.51 0.10 -14.29
N ASP A 142 -23.39 0.56 -14.81
CA ASP A 142 -23.20 1.82 -15.51
C ASP A 142 -23.58 3.06 -14.66
N GLN A 143 -23.49 2.93 -13.33
CA GLN A 143 -23.78 4.00 -12.38
C GLN A 143 -22.52 4.39 -11.60
N PRO A 144 -22.27 5.68 -11.33
CA PRO A 144 -23.05 6.87 -11.74
C PRO A 144 -22.89 7.23 -13.22
N TYR A 145 -21.97 6.61 -13.93
CA TYR A 145 -21.75 6.74 -15.38
C TYR A 145 -21.06 5.50 -15.95
N ALA A 146 -21.26 5.21 -17.23
CA ALA A 146 -20.62 4.08 -17.91
C ALA A 146 -19.12 4.32 -18.10
N LEU A 147 -18.31 3.34 -17.73
CA LEU A 147 -16.89 3.29 -18.08
C LEU A 147 -16.76 2.69 -19.47
N LYS A 148 -16.02 3.37 -20.35
CA LYS A 148 -15.92 3.00 -21.76
C LYS A 148 -14.53 2.47 -22.14
N MET A 149 -13.49 2.92 -21.46
CA MET A 149 -12.11 2.57 -21.75
C MET A 149 -11.39 2.07 -20.49
N GLY A 150 -10.57 1.05 -20.66
CA GLY A 150 -9.61 0.59 -19.68
C GLY A 150 -8.17 0.76 -20.16
N TRP A 151 -7.28 1.24 -19.28
CA TRP A 151 -5.84 1.24 -19.52
C TRP A 151 -5.15 0.55 -18.37
N PHE A 152 -4.54 -0.60 -18.62
CA PHE A 152 -3.79 -1.38 -17.66
C PHE A 152 -2.30 -1.17 -17.88
N ASN A 153 -1.62 -0.66 -16.88
CA ASN A 153 -0.19 -0.42 -16.93
C ASN A 153 0.52 -1.31 -15.89
N SER A 154 1.40 -2.18 -16.34
CA SER A 154 2.19 -3.09 -15.49
C SER A 154 1.33 -3.88 -14.52
N SER A 155 0.20 -4.40 -14.98
CA SER A 155 -0.77 -5.07 -14.12
C SER A 155 -1.39 -6.30 -14.80
N ASN A 156 -1.00 -7.47 -14.33
CA ASN A 156 -1.70 -8.71 -14.67
C ASN A 156 -2.97 -8.83 -13.81
N PHE A 157 -3.87 -7.87 -13.99
CA PHE A 157 -5.00 -7.59 -13.11
C PHE A 157 -5.91 -8.78 -12.82
N LEU A 158 -6.26 -9.57 -13.85
CA LEU A 158 -7.20 -10.68 -13.73
C LEU A 158 -6.69 -11.89 -12.93
N THR A 159 -5.40 -11.95 -12.60
CA THR A 159 -4.84 -13.06 -11.84
C THR A 159 -4.58 -12.72 -10.38
N PRO A 160 -3.58 -11.88 -10.04
CA PRO A 160 -3.28 -11.60 -8.63
C PRO A 160 -4.17 -10.52 -8.01
N THR A 161 -4.50 -9.46 -8.76
CA THR A 161 -5.09 -8.25 -8.18
C THR A 161 -6.58 -8.39 -7.91
N CYS A 162 -7.32 -9.05 -8.81
CA CYS A 162 -8.77 -9.27 -8.64
C CYS A 162 -9.12 -10.64 -8.08
N SER A 163 -8.21 -11.25 -7.34
CA SER A 163 -8.29 -12.63 -6.85
C SER A 163 -9.61 -13.03 -6.18
N ALA A 164 -10.30 -12.09 -5.54
CA ALA A 164 -11.57 -12.36 -4.89
C ALA A 164 -12.72 -12.59 -5.88
N GLN A 165 -12.71 -11.95 -7.05
CA GLN A 165 -13.85 -11.95 -7.99
C GLN A 165 -13.42 -11.96 -9.47
N PRO A 166 -12.51 -12.84 -9.89
CA PRO A 166 -11.92 -12.78 -11.24
C PRO A 166 -12.96 -12.96 -12.36
N LYS A 167 -13.97 -13.78 -12.16
CA LYS A 167 -15.03 -13.97 -13.16
C LYS A 167 -15.91 -12.73 -13.35
N ARG A 168 -16.22 -12.00 -12.27
CA ARG A 168 -16.98 -10.74 -12.36
C ARG A 168 -16.16 -9.69 -13.09
N TRP A 169 -14.89 -9.52 -12.68
CA TRP A 169 -13.99 -8.57 -13.34
C TRP A 169 -13.81 -8.86 -14.83
N HIS A 170 -13.56 -10.12 -15.20
CA HIS A 170 -13.44 -10.49 -16.60
C HIS A 170 -14.69 -10.11 -17.42
N LYS A 171 -15.88 -10.42 -16.87
CA LYS A 171 -17.15 -10.11 -17.52
C LYS A 171 -17.41 -8.60 -17.64
N ALA A 172 -17.05 -7.85 -16.59
CA ALA A 172 -17.20 -6.40 -16.59
C ALA A 172 -16.22 -5.71 -17.58
N LEU A 173 -14.99 -6.16 -17.62
CA LEU A 173 -13.99 -5.64 -18.56
C LEU A 173 -14.34 -5.90 -20.02
N GLN A 174 -15.02 -7.01 -20.33
CA GLN A 174 -15.52 -7.29 -21.68
C GLN A 174 -16.65 -6.35 -22.14
N LYS A 175 -17.25 -5.56 -21.23
CA LYS A 175 -18.24 -4.53 -21.58
C LYS A 175 -17.61 -3.22 -22.06
N LEU A 176 -16.33 -3.02 -21.80
CA LEU A 176 -15.62 -1.82 -22.24
C LEU A 176 -15.53 -1.76 -23.76
N GLU A 177 -15.65 -0.55 -24.31
CA GLU A 177 -15.54 -0.31 -25.74
C GLU A 177 -14.10 -0.46 -26.25
N PHE A 178 -13.11 -0.27 -25.34
CA PHE A 178 -11.70 -0.28 -25.70
C PHE A 178 -10.80 -0.55 -24.50
N VAL A 179 -9.87 -1.49 -24.63
CA VAL A 179 -8.92 -1.86 -23.58
C VAL A 179 -7.49 -1.86 -24.11
N VAL A 180 -6.63 -1.04 -23.47
CA VAL A 180 -5.19 -1.02 -23.71
C VAL A 180 -4.47 -1.70 -22.56
N VAL A 181 -3.57 -2.61 -22.86
CA VAL A 181 -2.67 -3.21 -21.87
C VAL A 181 -1.24 -2.88 -22.22
N GLN A 182 -0.56 -2.23 -21.30
CA GLN A 182 0.85 -1.87 -21.40
C GLN A 182 1.63 -2.65 -20.35
N ASP A 183 2.47 -3.58 -20.79
CA ASP A 183 3.21 -4.47 -19.87
C ASP A 183 4.52 -4.96 -20.53
N LEU A 184 5.38 -5.58 -19.74
CA LEU A 184 6.64 -6.16 -20.23
C LEU A 184 6.39 -7.39 -21.12
N THR A 185 5.38 -8.18 -20.79
CA THR A 185 5.04 -9.41 -21.50
C THR A 185 3.54 -9.52 -21.74
N MET A 186 3.15 -10.32 -22.70
CA MET A 186 1.75 -10.64 -22.97
C MET A 186 1.16 -11.43 -21.78
N THR A 187 0.56 -10.72 -20.84
CA THR A 187 -0.03 -11.31 -19.64
C THR A 187 -1.37 -11.99 -19.92
N PRO A 188 -1.84 -12.90 -19.04
CA PRO A 188 -3.21 -13.42 -19.11
C PRO A 188 -4.29 -12.32 -19.18
N THR A 189 -4.12 -11.20 -18.51
CA THR A 189 -5.03 -10.06 -18.63
C THR A 189 -5.02 -9.48 -20.04
N ALA A 190 -3.84 -9.26 -20.62
CA ALA A 190 -3.73 -8.77 -22.00
C ALA A 190 -4.40 -9.71 -22.99
N MET A 191 -4.19 -11.02 -22.85
CA MET A 191 -4.80 -12.02 -23.72
C MET A 191 -6.32 -12.13 -23.56
N ALA A 192 -6.84 -11.87 -22.36
CA ALA A 192 -8.26 -12.09 -22.07
C ALA A 192 -9.15 -10.90 -22.44
N VAL A 193 -8.64 -9.64 -22.33
CA VAL A 193 -9.47 -8.44 -22.46
C VAL A 193 -8.81 -7.30 -23.25
N GLY A 194 -7.54 -7.42 -23.63
CA GLY A 194 -6.83 -6.35 -24.33
C GLY A 194 -7.18 -6.27 -25.81
N ASP A 195 -7.59 -5.10 -26.30
CA ASP A 195 -7.70 -4.80 -27.73
C ASP A 195 -6.34 -4.41 -28.31
N TYR A 196 -5.53 -3.70 -27.52
CA TYR A 196 -4.17 -3.33 -27.85
C TYR A 196 -3.21 -3.71 -26.74
N PHE A 197 -2.07 -4.28 -27.15
CA PHE A 197 -0.94 -4.53 -26.27
C PHE A 197 0.23 -3.62 -26.66
N LEU A 198 0.74 -2.85 -25.70
CA LEU A 198 1.88 -1.97 -25.84
C LEU A 198 3.05 -2.54 -25.02
N PRO A 199 4.07 -3.13 -25.64
CA PRO A 199 5.22 -3.65 -24.92
C PRO A 199 6.03 -2.51 -24.29
N MET A 200 6.46 -2.72 -23.05
CA MET A 200 7.30 -1.78 -22.30
C MET A 200 8.75 -2.25 -22.30
N ALA A 201 9.66 -1.28 -22.27
CA ALA A 201 11.06 -1.55 -21.94
C ALA A 201 11.22 -1.83 -20.44
N THR A 202 12.14 -2.74 -20.10
CA THR A 202 12.56 -2.96 -18.72
C THR A 202 13.45 -1.81 -18.23
N TRP A 203 13.67 -1.75 -16.92
CA TRP A 203 14.56 -0.75 -16.32
C TRP A 203 16.02 -0.81 -16.87
N ALA A 204 16.45 -1.96 -17.38
CA ALA A 204 17.78 -2.15 -17.96
C ALA A 204 17.88 -1.75 -19.45
N GLU A 205 16.77 -1.41 -20.08
CA GLU A 205 16.67 -1.10 -21.51
C GLU A 205 16.53 0.39 -21.79
N HIS A 206 16.49 1.23 -20.76
CA HIS A 206 16.41 2.69 -20.92
C HIS A 206 17.21 3.42 -19.84
N ASP A 207 17.68 4.60 -20.16
CA ASP A 207 18.31 5.51 -19.19
C ASP A 207 17.21 6.20 -18.34
N GLY A 208 17.56 6.45 -17.07
CA GLY A 208 16.63 7.12 -16.17
C GLY A 208 17.30 7.63 -14.91
N ILE A 209 16.69 8.62 -14.29
CA ILE A 209 17.07 9.10 -12.97
C ILE A 209 16.08 8.57 -11.97
N VAL A 210 16.54 7.79 -11.02
CA VAL A 210 15.71 7.25 -9.94
C VAL A 210 16.00 7.97 -8.63
N LEU A 211 14.99 8.58 -8.05
CA LEU A 211 15.05 9.07 -6.68
C LEU A 211 14.62 7.96 -5.74
N THR A 212 15.46 7.66 -4.76
CA THR A 212 15.05 6.68 -3.75
C THR A 212 13.97 7.26 -2.87
N HIS A 213 12.84 6.57 -2.84
CA HIS A 213 11.74 6.91 -1.95
C HIS A 213 12.13 6.83 -0.46
N TYR A 214 13.10 6.02 -0.14
CA TYR A 214 13.55 5.70 1.22
C TYR A 214 14.98 6.18 1.53
N GLY A 215 15.69 6.73 0.56
CA GLY A 215 17.07 7.22 0.75
C GLY A 215 17.12 8.73 0.83
N ARG A 216 17.59 9.27 1.95
CA ARG A 216 17.87 10.71 2.05
C ARG A 216 19.00 11.06 1.06
N ASN A 217 18.71 11.98 0.14
CA ASN A 217 19.70 12.57 -0.78
C ASN A 217 20.44 11.57 -1.69
N THR A 218 19.84 10.43 -2.02
CA THR A 218 20.43 9.48 -2.95
C THR A 218 19.73 9.56 -4.30
N VAL A 219 20.51 9.80 -5.33
CA VAL A 219 20.08 9.79 -6.74
C VAL A 219 20.83 8.66 -7.42
N PHE A 220 20.12 7.78 -8.11
CA PHE A 220 20.70 6.79 -9.02
C PHE A 220 20.50 7.25 -10.45
N ILE A 221 21.54 7.13 -11.25
CA ILE A 221 21.56 7.44 -12.68
C ILE A 221 21.82 6.14 -13.43
#